data_346bb117abfeb509de19b3b595e28eec
#
_entry.id   346bb117abfeb509de19b3b595e28eec
#
_cell.length_a   1.000
_cell.length_b   1.000
_cell.length_c   1.000
_cell.angle_alpha   90.00
_cell.angle_beta   90.00
_cell.angle_gamma   90.00
#
_symmetry.space_group_name_H-M   'P 1'
#
loop_
_entity.id
_entity.type
_entity.pdbx_description
1 polymer ?
#
loop_
_entity_poly.entity_id
_entity_poly.type
_entity_poly.pdbx_seq_one_letter_code
_entity_poly.pdbx_strand_id
1 'polypeptide(L)'
;MKKAIILTLISITISACSSGRYSVYKPENTYSYQVIHINDKGDTINNCHLQMSTLKTSFFGEAGLRYDYEKCGNNPAYYEITSYIDNENYVELHPPRMGMLSFTAILPFPNYHYPEGCVVSINGETYFEKTTFKPARNKTISYKSEQKGSETLLYNGKEIECYTIKGENTNHIEELGQYRVKYFFNTTLGFVRWEYTLPNNEKIILQLK
;
A
#
# COMPACT_ATOMS: atom_id res chain seq x y z
N MET A 1 0.18 -11.70 66.28
CA MET A 1 -0.09 -12.30 64.95
C MET A 1 0.26 -11.28 63.87
N LYS A 2 1.41 -11.38 63.21
CA LYS A 2 1.85 -10.48 62.13
C LYS A 2 1.41 -11.09 60.81
N LYS A 3 0.51 -10.38 60.09
CA LYS A 3 0.08 -10.73 58.72
C LYS A 3 1.18 -10.31 57.74
N ALA A 4 1.83 -11.27 57.11
CA ALA A 4 2.74 -11.04 55.99
C ALA A 4 1.90 -10.77 54.74
N ILE A 5 2.07 -9.58 54.15
CA ILE A 5 1.53 -9.23 52.83
C ILE A 5 2.53 -9.70 51.80
N ILE A 6 2.20 -10.74 51.05
CA ILE A 6 2.98 -11.20 49.90
C ILE A 6 2.61 -10.30 48.72
N LEU A 7 3.54 -9.40 48.35
CA LEU A 7 3.44 -8.60 47.12
C LEU A 7 3.96 -9.48 45.97
N THR A 8 3.04 -10.01 45.18
CA THR A 8 3.38 -10.69 43.92
C THR A 8 3.71 -9.64 42.87
N LEU A 9 5.00 -9.43 42.59
CA LEU A 9 5.47 -8.64 41.46
C LEU A 9 5.18 -9.43 40.18
N ILE A 10 4.19 -9.00 39.44
CA ILE A 10 3.97 -9.46 38.06
C ILE A 10 4.97 -8.72 37.18
N SER A 11 6.07 -9.38 36.83
CA SER A 11 7.01 -8.89 35.83
C SER A 11 6.41 -9.04 34.45
N ILE A 12 5.81 -7.99 33.93
CA ILE A 12 5.48 -7.92 32.51
C ILE A 12 6.80 -7.65 31.77
N THR A 13 7.41 -8.71 31.26
CA THR A 13 8.51 -8.56 30.29
C THR A 13 7.93 -8.11 28.97
N ILE A 14 7.84 -6.79 28.78
CA ILE A 14 7.68 -6.20 27.47
C ILE A 14 9.06 -6.38 26.81
N SER A 15 9.20 -7.41 25.98
CA SER A 15 10.34 -7.51 25.07
C SER A 15 10.19 -6.37 24.04
N ALA A 16 10.68 -5.19 24.41
CA ALA A 16 10.91 -4.12 23.47
C ALA A 16 12.06 -4.55 22.57
N CYS A 17 11.77 -5.20 21.46
CA CYS A 17 12.67 -5.28 20.33
C CYS A 17 12.80 -3.87 19.73
N SER A 18 13.57 -3.01 20.39
CA SER A 18 14.04 -1.76 19.78
C SER A 18 15.27 -2.06 18.94
N SER A 19 15.11 -2.72 17.82
CA SER A 19 16.09 -2.64 16.75
C SER A 19 15.89 -1.25 16.13
N GLY A 20 16.84 -0.36 16.26
CA GLY A 20 16.85 0.94 15.59
C GLY A 20 16.64 0.73 14.10
N ARG A 21 15.42 0.93 13.63
CA ARG A 21 15.04 0.70 12.27
C ARG A 21 15.33 1.93 11.45
N TYR A 22 15.99 1.71 10.34
CA TYR A 22 16.16 2.75 9.33
C TYR A 22 14.87 2.84 8.50
N SER A 23 14.35 4.05 8.32
CA SER A 23 13.27 4.33 7.38
C SER A 23 13.61 3.75 6.01
N VAL A 24 12.65 3.04 5.40
CA VAL A 24 12.80 2.47 4.06
C VAL A 24 12.70 3.58 3.01
N TYR A 25 11.80 4.53 3.23
CA TYR A 25 11.58 5.66 2.35
C TYR A 25 12.33 6.89 2.83
N LYS A 26 13.59 7.02 2.42
CA LYS A 26 14.41 8.20 2.76
C LYS A 26 13.96 9.41 1.96
N PRO A 27 14.01 10.62 2.56
CA PRO A 27 13.73 11.86 1.83
C PRO A 27 14.59 12.01 0.57
N GLU A 28 14.02 12.60 -0.49
CA GLU A 28 14.67 12.88 -1.77
C GLU A 28 15.10 11.63 -2.57
N ASN A 29 14.60 10.45 -2.21
CA ASN A 29 14.78 9.25 -3.01
C ASN A 29 13.71 9.16 -4.09
N THR A 30 14.10 8.51 -5.18
CA THR A 30 13.23 8.24 -6.33
C THR A 30 13.15 6.76 -6.59
N TYR A 31 11.93 6.28 -6.83
CA TYR A 31 11.57 4.90 -7.11
C TYR A 31 10.89 4.85 -8.47
N SER A 32 11.39 4.04 -9.39
CA SER A 32 10.84 3.90 -10.74
C SER A 32 10.00 2.64 -10.82
N TYR A 33 8.73 2.78 -11.21
CA TYR A 33 7.82 1.65 -11.41
C TYR A 33 7.46 1.52 -12.87
N GLN A 34 7.45 0.28 -13.35
CA GLN A 34 6.77 -0.08 -14.58
C GLN A 34 5.31 -0.33 -14.27
N VAL A 35 4.41 0.30 -15.01
CA VAL A 35 2.96 0.09 -14.90
C VAL A 35 2.50 -0.76 -16.08
N ILE A 36 2.02 -1.95 -15.80
CA ILE A 36 1.59 -2.93 -16.80
C ILE A 36 0.09 -3.13 -16.65
N HIS A 37 -0.69 -2.90 -17.70
CA HIS A 37 -2.12 -3.20 -17.75
C HIS A 37 -2.35 -4.45 -18.60
N ILE A 38 -2.99 -5.45 -18.01
CA ILE A 38 -3.26 -6.75 -18.60
C ILE A 38 -4.77 -6.94 -18.70
N ASN A 39 -5.27 -7.31 -19.88
CA ASN A 39 -6.69 -7.59 -20.07
C ASN A 39 -7.13 -8.93 -19.42
N ASP A 40 -8.41 -9.24 -19.46
CA ASP A 40 -9.00 -10.47 -18.94
C ASP A 40 -8.52 -11.76 -19.64
N LYS A 41 -7.92 -11.63 -20.84
CA LYS A 41 -7.32 -12.74 -21.62
C LYS A 41 -5.84 -12.95 -21.30
N GLY A 42 -5.21 -12.05 -20.54
CA GLY A 42 -3.80 -12.10 -20.19
C GLY A 42 -2.88 -11.30 -21.12
N ASP A 43 -3.41 -10.56 -22.09
CA ASP A 43 -2.61 -9.75 -23.01
C ASP A 43 -2.25 -8.40 -22.34
N THR A 44 -1.03 -7.94 -22.54
CA THR A 44 -0.61 -6.60 -22.11
C THR A 44 -1.17 -5.56 -23.07
N ILE A 45 -2.05 -4.70 -22.56
CA ILE A 45 -2.70 -3.63 -23.34
C ILE A 45 -2.07 -2.24 -23.14
N ASN A 46 -1.40 -2.02 -22.02
CA ASN A 46 -0.58 -0.83 -21.76
C ASN A 46 0.66 -1.18 -20.97
N ASN A 47 1.74 -0.42 -21.24
CA ASN A 47 3.01 -0.52 -20.52
C ASN A 47 3.64 0.88 -20.47
N CYS A 48 3.76 1.45 -19.28
CA CYS A 48 4.24 2.81 -19.07
C CYS A 48 5.02 2.93 -17.76
N HIS A 49 5.51 4.13 -17.47
CA HIS A 49 6.30 4.40 -16.28
C HIS A 49 5.59 5.32 -15.30
N LEU A 50 5.81 5.06 -14.02
CA LEU A 50 5.44 5.89 -12.90
C LEU A 50 6.68 6.11 -12.04
N GLN A 51 7.05 7.36 -11.85
CA GLN A 51 8.12 7.72 -10.92
C GLN A 51 7.51 8.17 -9.60
N MET A 52 7.97 7.59 -8.49
CA MET A 52 7.61 7.97 -7.14
C MET A 52 8.81 8.62 -6.47
N SER A 53 8.64 9.83 -5.93
CA SER A 53 9.70 10.57 -5.24
C SER A 53 9.26 10.98 -3.85
N THR A 54 10.10 10.74 -2.84
CA THR A 54 9.90 11.23 -1.48
C THR A 54 10.39 12.68 -1.38
N LEU A 55 9.61 13.54 -0.73
CA LEU A 55 9.89 14.96 -0.62
C LEU A 55 10.44 15.31 0.78
N LYS A 56 11.22 16.38 0.88
CA LYS A 56 11.67 16.95 2.17
C LYS A 56 10.53 17.58 2.97
N THR A 57 9.53 18.11 2.28
CA THR A 57 8.41 18.84 2.90
C THR A 57 7.39 17.89 3.45
N SER A 58 6.95 18.12 4.69
CA SER A 58 5.81 17.41 5.28
C SER A 58 4.49 18.11 4.93
N PHE A 59 3.46 17.32 4.69
CA PHE A 59 2.08 17.79 4.58
C PHE A 59 1.29 17.27 5.79
N PHE A 60 0.68 18.16 6.56
CA PHE A 60 -0.14 17.80 7.74
C PHE A 60 0.53 16.86 8.75
N GLY A 61 1.86 16.96 8.89
CA GLY A 61 2.64 16.10 9.79
C GLY A 61 3.13 14.80 9.17
N GLU A 62 2.75 14.49 7.94
CA GLU A 62 3.21 13.34 7.16
C GLU A 62 4.28 13.77 6.17
N ALA A 63 5.17 12.86 5.82
CA ALA A 63 6.18 13.11 4.79
C ALA A 63 5.55 13.20 3.41
N GLY A 64 6.06 14.10 2.56
CA GLY A 64 5.52 14.32 1.21
C GLY A 64 5.94 13.23 0.23
N LEU A 65 5.03 12.89 -0.68
CA LEU A 65 5.21 11.92 -1.73
C LEU A 65 4.70 12.49 -3.06
N ARG A 66 5.50 12.37 -4.11
CA ARG A 66 5.14 12.82 -5.45
C ARG A 66 5.15 11.64 -6.42
N TYR A 67 4.10 11.54 -7.21
CA TYR A 67 4.02 10.63 -8.34
C TYR A 67 4.06 11.44 -9.65
N ASP A 68 5.01 11.13 -10.52
CA ASP A 68 5.09 11.65 -11.88
C ASP A 68 4.70 10.52 -12.85
N TYR A 69 3.66 10.77 -13.63
CA TYR A 69 3.10 9.82 -14.58
C TYR A 69 3.57 10.19 -15.98
N GLU A 70 4.16 9.24 -16.68
CA GLU A 70 4.34 9.38 -18.12
C GLU A 70 3.02 9.18 -18.86
N LYS A 71 2.98 9.62 -20.12
CA LYS A 71 1.84 9.34 -20.99
C LYS A 71 1.63 7.83 -21.10
N CYS A 72 0.41 7.37 -20.78
CA CYS A 72 0.06 5.96 -20.77
C CYS A 72 -1.24 5.72 -21.53
N GLY A 73 -1.15 5.17 -22.74
CA GLY A 73 -2.29 5.04 -23.62
C GLY A 73 -2.91 6.40 -23.92
N ASN A 74 -4.19 6.56 -23.59
CA ASN A 74 -4.93 7.81 -23.75
C ASN A 74 -4.78 8.78 -22.57
N ASN A 75 -4.11 8.39 -21.48
CA ASN A 75 -3.90 9.27 -20.34
C ASN A 75 -2.69 10.18 -20.60
N PRO A 76 -2.84 11.51 -20.44
CA PRO A 76 -1.72 12.44 -20.58
C PRO A 76 -0.70 12.28 -19.46
N ALA A 77 0.49 12.80 -19.65
CA ALA A 77 1.47 12.94 -18.56
C ALA A 77 0.95 13.98 -17.55
N TYR A 78 1.09 13.67 -16.25
CA TYR A 78 0.71 14.55 -15.14
C TYR A 78 1.48 14.19 -13.87
N TYR A 79 1.31 14.97 -12.83
CA TYR A 79 1.86 14.64 -11.51
C TYR A 79 0.80 14.77 -10.41
N GLU A 80 1.06 14.07 -9.32
CA GLU A 80 0.25 14.07 -8.10
C GLU A 80 1.17 14.23 -6.90
N ILE A 81 0.75 15.03 -5.91
CA ILE A 81 1.45 15.14 -4.64
C ILE A 81 0.51 14.64 -3.53
N THR A 82 1.03 13.80 -2.67
CA THR A 82 0.34 13.18 -1.56
C THR A 82 1.29 13.00 -0.38
N SER A 83 1.06 12.03 0.52
CA SER A 83 1.86 11.79 1.72
C SER A 83 2.17 10.32 1.93
N TYR A 84 3.10 10.05 2.85
CA TYR A 84 3.39 8.72 3.37
C TYR A 84 3.78 8.77 4.84
N ILE A 85 3.63 7.64 5.50
CA ILE A 85 4.11 7.41 6.86
C ILE A 85 5.15 6.29 6.81
N ASP A 86 6.29 6.51 7.44
CA ASP A 86 7.33 5.49 7.60
C ASP A 86 7.96 5.67 8.98
N ASN A 87 7.50 4.87 9.93
CA ASN A 87 7.93 4.93 11.32
C ASN A 87 8.27 3.52 11.86
N GLU A 88 8.56 3.43 13.15
CA GLU A 88 8.94 2.18 13.82
C GLU A 88 7.82 1.12 13.86
N ASN A 89 6.56 1.51 13.71
CA ASN A 89 5.40 0.63 13.82
C ASN A 89 4.89 0.17 12.47
N TYR A 90 4.88 1.05 11.46
CA TYR A 90 4.35 0.73 10.14
C TYR A 90 4.85 1.69 9.06
N VAL A 91 4.73 1.22 7.83
CA VAL A 91 4.87 2.02 6.60
C VAL A 91 3.52 2.07 5.93
N GLU A 92 3.08 3.27 5.52
CA GLU A 92 1.89 3.46 4.71
C GLU A 92 2.16 4.48 3.61
N LEU A 93 1.77 4.15 2.39
CA LEU A 93 1.83 5.05 1.25
C LEU A 93 0.42 5.40 0.81
N HIS A 94 0.14 6.68 0.60
CA HIS A 94 -1.03 7.05 -0.18
C HIS A 94 -0.79 6.65 -1.64
N PRO A 95 -1.61 5.77 -2.22
CA PRO A 95 -1.36 5.24 -3.55
C PRO A 95 -1.56 6.30 -4.62
N PRO A 96 -0.96 6.13 -5.82
CA PRO A 96 -1.27 6.97 -6.98
C PRO A 96 -2.74 6.83 -7.34
N ARG A 97 -3.46 7.97 -7.52
CA ARG A 97 -4.93 8.00 -7.63
C ARG A 97 -5.46 8.70 -8.87
N MET A 98 -4.62 8.92 -9.87
CA MET A 98 -5.04 9.62 -11.10
C MET A 98 -5.01 8.70 -12.31
N GLY A 99 -5.72 9.11 -13.37
CA GLY A 99 -5.79 8.37 -14.62
C GLY A 99 -6.36 6.97 -14.45
N MET A 100 -5.67 5.97 -15.00
CA MET A 100 -6.07 4.56 -14.88
C MET A 100 -6.00 4.00 -13.45
N LEU A 101 -5.36 4.71 -12.52
CA LEU A 101 -5.21 4.32 -11.12
C LEU A 101 -6.23 4.99 -10.18
N SER A 102 -7.21 5.72 -10.71
CA SER A 102 -8.19 6.45 -9.88
C SER A 102 -8.99 5.54 -8.93
N PHE A 103 -9.20 4.28 -9.29
CA PHE A 103 -9.89 3.29 -8.44
C PHE A 103 -9.12 2.93 -7.16
N THR A 104 -7.83 3.20 -7.07
CA THR A 104 -7.03 2.89 -5.86
C THR A 104 -7.54 3.62 -4.62
N ALA A 105 -8.25 4.74 -4.84
CA ALA A 105 -8.87 5.52 -3.78
C ALA A 105 -9.94 4.77 -2.95
N ILE A 106 -10.48 3.67 -3.48
CA ILE A 106 -11.50 2.84 -2.81
C ILE A 106 -10.95 1.54 -2.22
N LEU A 107 -9.65 1.34 -2.30
CA LEU A 107 -8.95 0.18 -1.75
C LEU A 107 -8.15 0.58 -0.50
N PRO A 108 -7.81 -0.38 0.37
CA PRO A 108 -6.88 -0.12 1.45
C PRO A 108 -5.55 0.37 0.89
N PHE A 109 -4.94 1.33 1.58
CA PHE A 109 -3.64 1.85 1.19
C PHE A 109 -2.56 0.78 1.33
N PRO A 110 -1.49 0.84 0.52
CA PRO A 110 -0.31 0.03 0.74
C PRO A 110 0.24 0.30 2.14
N ASN A 111 0.09 -0.65 3.06
CA ASN A 111 0.62 -0.55 4.40
C ASN A 111 1.32 -1.84 4.81
N TYR A 112 2.37 -1.71 5.61
CA TYR A 112 3.11 -2.82 6.19
C TYR A 112 3.38 -2.54 7.66
N HIS A 113 2.97 -3.45 8.54
CA HIS A 113 3.13 -3.33 9.98
C HIS A 113 4.31 -4.16 10.49
N TYR A 114 5.03 -3.62 11.47
CA TYR A 114 6.11 -4.30 12.15
C TYR A 114 5.63 -4.92 13.48
N PRO A 115 6.31 -5.92 14.01
CA PRO A 115 7.53 -6.56 13.51
C PRO A 115 7.29 -7.40 12.26
N GLU A 116 8.39 -7.79 11.63
CA GLU A 116 8.39 -8.65 10.44
C GLU A 116 7.59 -9.94 10.67
N GLY A 117 6.79 -10.31 9.67
CA GLY A 117 5.97 -11.52 9.71
C GLY A 117 4.74 -11.44 10.62
N CYS A 118 4.44 -10.30 11.25
CA CYS A 118 3.20 -10.18 12.02
C CYS A 118 1.97 -10.32 11.12
N VAL A 119 0.89 -10.86 11.69
CA VAL A 119 -0.41 -10.94 11.00
C VAL A 119 -1.26 -9.77 11.46
N VAL A 120 -1.68 -8.93 10.52
CA VAL A 120 -2.51 -7.75 10.78
C VAL A 120 -3.71 -7.77 9.86
N SER A 121 -4.90 -7.55 10.42
CA SER A 121 -6.14 -7.37 9.66
C SER A 121 -6.71 -5.99 9.94
N ILE A 122 -7.02 -5.24 8.89
CA ILE A 122 -7.56 -3.89 8.96
C ILE A 122 -8.88 -3.84 8.20
N ASN A 123 -9.91 -3.26 8.84
CA ASN A 123 -11.15 -2.89 8.19
C ASN A 123 -11.28 -1.38 8.22
N GLY A 124 -11.74 -0.79 7.13
CA GLY A 124 -11.92 0.64 7.02
C GLY A 124 -13.06 1.01 6.10
N GLU A 125 -13.32 2.31 6.03
CA GLU A 125 -14.35 2.88 5.18
C GLU A 125 -13.81 4.12 4.48
N THR A 126 -14.31 4.35 3.26
CA THR A 126 -14.02 5.55 2.47
C THR A 126 -15.30 6.01 1.77
N TYR A 127 -15.32 7.26 1.31
CA TYR A 127 -16.50 7.89 0.71
C TYR A 127 -16.16 8.37 -0.70
N PHE A 128 -16.73 7.72 -1.72
CA PHE A 128 -16.43 8.03 -3.12
C PHE A 128 -17.61 7.89 -4.05
N GLU A 129 -17.60 8.67 -5.12
CA GLU A 129 -18.45 8.46 -6.30
C GLU A 129 -17.76 7.54 -7.30
N LYS A 130 -18.46 6.50 -7.75
CA LYS A 130 -17.92 5.51 -8.70
C LYS A 130 -17.41 6.14 -9.99
N THR A 131 -18.19 7.02 -10.61
CA THR A 131 -17.91 7.56 -11.96
C THR A 131 -16.62 8.36 -12.05
N THR A 132 -16.18 8.91 -10.93
CA THR A 132 -15.01 9.81 -10.88
C THR A 132 -13.98 9.37 -9.84
N PHE A 133 -14.31 8.39 -8.99
CA PHE A 133 -13.54 8.02 -7.78
C PHE A 133 -13.14 9.26 -6.95
N LYS A 134 -14.03 10.26 -6.91
CA LYS A 134 -13.83 11.46 -6.10
C LYS A 134 -14.49 11.31 -4.75
N PRO A 135 -13.99 11.98 -3.71
CA PRO A 135 -14.64 11.99 -2.41
C PRO A 135 -16.11 12.40 -2.52
N ALA A 136 -17.02 11.60 -1.96
CA ALA A 136 -18.44 11.87 -1.90
C ALA A 136 -18.97 11.57 -0.50
N ARG A 137 -19.72 12.49 0.10
CA ARG A 137 -20.20 12.36 1.49
C ARG A 137 -21.29 11.30 1.70
N ASN A 138 -21.93 10.86 0.64
CA ASN A 138 -23.14 10.02 0.65
C ASN A 138 -22.91 8.58 0.17
N LYS A 139 -21.69 8.21 -0.20
CA LYS A 139 -21.36 6.83 -0.60
C LYS A 139 -20.20 6.30 0.24
N THR A 140 -20.48 5.29 1.04
CA THR A 140 -19.50 4.60 1.88
C THR A 140 -19.07 3.31 1.17
N ILE A 141 -17.79 3.14 1.03
CA ILE A 141 -17.18 1.92 0.52
C ILE A 141 -16.36 1.33 1.66
N SER A 142 -16.75 0.13 2.12
CA SER A 142 -16.00 -0.60 3.13
C SER A 142 -14.92 -1.45 2.47
N TYR A 143 -13.79 -1.58 3.13
CA TYR A 143 -12.70 -2.42 2.69
C TYR A 143 -12.10 -3.22 3.83
N LYS A 144 -11.41 -4.29 3.47
CA LYS A 144 -10.55 -5.05 4.38
C LYS A 144 -9.17 -5.25 3.76
N SER A 145 -8.16 -5.36 4.61
CA SER A 145 -6.83 -5.82 4.22
C SER A 145 -6.28 -6.80 5.25
N GLU A 146 -5.41 -7.70 4.81
CA GLU A 146 -4.72 -8.67 5.65
C GLU A 146 -3.25 -8.74 5.24
N GLN A 147 -2.36 -8.48 6.20
CA GLN A 147 -0.93 -8.76 6.09
C GLN A 147 -0.69 -10.17 6.61
N LYS A 148 -0.24 -11.09 5.74
CA LYS A 148 -0.01 -12.48 6.13
C LYS A 148 0.92 -13.21 5.16
N GLY A 149 2.00 -13.74 5.72
CA GLY A 149 2.97 -14.55 4.99
C GLY A 149 3.88 -13.74 4.07
N SER A 150 4.74 -14.46 3.37
CA SER A 150 5.70 -13.91 2.42
C SER A 150 5.72 -14.73 1.12
N GLU A 151 6.24 -14.14 0.07
CA GLU A 151 6.46 -14.76 -1.23
C GLU A 151 7.80 -14.29 -1.79
N THR A 152 8.45 -15.16 -2.57
CA THR A 152 9.68 -14.82 -3.26
C THR A 152 9.38 -14.16 -4.60
N LEU A 153 9.97 -13.01 -4.84
CA LEU A 153 9.93 -12.30 -6.13
C LEU A 153 11.31 -12.22 -6.75
N LEU A 154 11.35 -12.18 -8.07
CA LEU A 154 12.58 -11.88 -8.81
C LEU A 154 12.71 -10.36 -8.97
N TYR A 155 13.81 -9.79 -8.47
CA TYR A 155 14.14 -8.37 -8.58
C TYR A 155 15.60 -8.23 -9.04
N ASN A 156 15.82 -7.56 -10.17
CA ASN A 156 17.17 -7.41 -10.76
C ASN A 156 17.95 -8.72 -10.88
N GLY A 157 17.28 -9.82 -11.28
CA GLY A 157 17.88 -11.15 -11.45
C GLY A 157 18.17 -11.89 -10.13
N LYS A 158 17.75 -11.37 -8.97
CA LYS A 158 17.92 -12.00 -7.67
C LYS A 158 16.57 -12.29 -7.03
N GLU A 159 16.49 -13.40 -6.36
CA GLU A 159 15.34 -13.72 -5.52
C GLU A 159 15.35 -12.86 -4.26
N ILE A 160 14.23 -12.23 -3.96
CA ILE A 160 14.00 -11.45 -2.74
C ILE A 160 12.74 -11.93 -2.06
N GLU A 161 12.77 -12.02 -0.74
CA GLU A 161 11.59 -12.29 0.06
C GLU A 161 10.77 -11.00 0.23
N CYS A 162 9.46 -11.11 0.02
CA CYS A 162 8.53 -10.00 0.17
C CYS A 162 7.33 -10.42 1.02
N TYR A 163 7.01 -9.64 2.04
CA TYR A 163 5.78 -9.82 2.81
C TYR A 163 4.58 -9.42 1.97
N THR A 164 3.48 -10.15 2.13
CA THR A 164 2.28 -9.94 1.32
C THR A 164 1.16 -9.30 2.12
N ILE A 165 0.53 -8.30 1.53
CA ILE A 165 -0.67 -7.66 2.04
C ILE A 165 -1.75 -7.79 0.97
N LYS A 166 -2.89 -8.39 1.32
CA LYS A 166 -4.04 -8.56 0.41
C LYS A 166 -5.18 -7.69 0.88
N GLY A 167 -5.87 -7.03 -0.04
CA GLY A 167 -7.01 -6.19 0.30
C GLY A 167 -8.09 -6.21 -0.77
N GLU A 168 -9.30 -5.85 -0.37
CA GLU A 168 -10.45 -5.72 -1.27
C GLU A 168 -11.51 -4.78 -0.68
N ASN A 169 -12.36 -4.22 -1.54
CA ASN A 169 -13.58 -3.60 -1.08
C ASN A 169 -14.61 -4.69 -0.75
N THR A 170 -15.35 -4.51 0.36
CA THR A 170 -16.20 -5.57 0.93
C THR A 170 -17.69 -5.37 0.77
N ASN A 171 -18.15 -4.14 0.57
CA ASN A 171 -19.57 -3.88 0.38
C ASN A 171 -19.98 -4.10 -1.08
N HIS A 172 -21.09 -4.80 -1.26
CA HIS A 172 -21.71 -4.98 -2.57
C HIS A 172 -22.41 -3.70 -3.02
N ILE A 173 -21.65 -2.83 -3.68
CA ILE A 173 -22.24 -1.78 -4.50
C ILE A 173 -22.28 -2.36 -5.92
N GLU A 174 -23.46 -2.78 -6.37
CA GLU A 174 -23.65 -3.48 -7.65
C GLU A 174 -22.98 -2.74 -8.82
N GLU A 175 -23.10 -1.42 -8.83
CA GLU A 175 -22.51 -0.56 -9.84
C GLU A 175 -20.98 -0.47 -9.77
N LEU A 176 -20.37 -0.74 -8.63
CA LEU A 176 -18.91 -0.61 -8.43
C LEU A 176 -18.17 -1.89 -8.81
N GLY A 177 -18.74 -3.05 -8.45
CA GLY A 177 -18.04 -4.32 -8.56
C GLY A 177 -16.96 -4.50 -7.47
N GLN A 178 -16.24 -5.60 -7.57
CA GLN A 178 -15.21 -5.96 -6.60
C GLN A 178 -13.80 -5.69 -7.14
N TYR A 179 -13.08 -4.81 -6.46
CA TYR A 179 -11.66 -4.59 -6.67
C TYR A 179 -10.85 -5.34 -5.63
N ARG A 180 -9.71 -5.87 -6.02
CA ARG A 180 -8.74 -6.51 -5.12
C ARG A 180 -7.36 -5.94 -5.33
N VAL A 181 -6.55 -6.01 -4.28
CA VAL A 181 -5.15 -5.58 -4.33
C VAL A 181 -4.26 -6.60 -3.62
N LYS A 182 -3.05 -6.74 -4.09
CA LYS A 182 -1.97 -7.46 -3.42
C LYS A 182 -0.71 -6.63 -3.48
N TYR A 183 -0.18 -6.26 -2.32
CA TYR A 183 1.07 -5.54 -2.17
C TYR A 183 2.17 -6.49 -1.75
N PHE A 184 3.38 -6.25 -2.24
CA PHE A 184 4.58 -6.99 -1.88
C PHE A 184 5.59 -6.01 -1.29
N PHE A 185 5.90 -6.19 -0.03
CA PHE A 185 6.80 -5.33 0.73
C PHE A 185 8.09 -6.07 1.08
N ASN A 186 9.23 -5.45 0.74
CA ASN A 186 10.56 -5.88 1.18
C ASN A 186 11.10 -4.86 2.18
N THR A 187 11.67 -5.31 3.29
CA THR A 187 12.11 -4.42 4.38
C THR A 187 13.28 -3.51 4.04
N THR A 188 13.94 -3.75 2.92
CA THR A 188 15.05 -2.91 2.40
C THR A 188 14.62 -2.00 1.24
N LEU A 189 13.77 -2.52 0.35
CA LEU A 189 13.38 -1.86 -0.90
C LEU A 189 12.03 -1.13 -0.80
N GLY A 190 11.23 -1.42 0.22
CA GLY A 190 9.87 -0.93 0.34
C GLY A 190 8.86 -1.78 -0.46
N PHE A 191 7.83 -1.14 -0.98
CA PHE A 191 6.85 -1.82 -1.83
C PHE A 191 7.43 -2.08 -3.21
N VAL A 192 7.77 -3.33 -3.50
CA VAL A 192 8.41 -3.72 -4.77
C VAL A 192 7.41 -4.06 -5.87
N ARG A 193 6.18 -4.44 -5.49
CA ARG A 193 5.13 -4.76 -6.46
C ARG A 193 3.76 -4.50 -5.88
N TRP A 194 2.87 -3.96 -6.70
CA TRP A 194 1.46 -3.72 -6.39
C TRP A 194 0.63 -4.35 -7.51
N GLU A 195 -0.25 -5.26 -7.17
CA GLU A 195 -1.12 -5.95 -8.13
C GLU A 195 -2.57 -5.59 -7.83
N TYR A 196 -3.24 -4.95 -8.77
CA TYR A 196 -4.66 -4.65 -8.70
C TYR A 196 -5.42 -5.58 -9.63
N THR A 197 -6.53 -6.13 -9.14
CA THR A 197 -7.51 -6.87 -9.95
C THR A 197 -8.79 -6.07 -10.01
N LEU A 198 -9.22 -5.72 -11.21
CA LEU A 198 -10.42 -4.96 -11.51
C LEU A 198 -11.65 -5.87 -11.53
N PRO A 199 -12.89 -5.34 -11.44
CA PRO A 199 -14.12 -6.14 -11.48
C PRO A 199 -14.31 -7.00 -12.75
N ASN A 200 -13.74 -6.56 -13.86
CA ASN A 200 -13.73 -7.29 -15.14
C ASN A 200 -12.58 -8.29 -15.28
N ASN A 201 -11.87 -8.60 -14.19
CA ASN A 201 -10.67 -9.46 -14.12
C ASN A 201 -9.42 -8.92 -14.83
N GLU A 202 -9.45 -7.72 -15.37
CA GLU A 202 -8.22 -7.06 -15.80
C GLU A 202 -7.28 -6.83 -14.61
N LYS A 203 -5.98 -6.73 -14.89
CA LYS A 203 -4.96 -6.48 -13.87
C LYS A 203 -4.13 -5.26 -14.20
N ILE A 204 -3.82 -4.48 -13.17
CA ILE A 204 -2.82 -3.42 -13.26
C ILE A 204 -1.72 -3.75 -12.26
N ILE A 205 -0.48 -3.81 -12.75
CA ILE A 205 0.70 -4.17 -11.96
C ILE A 205 1.66 -2.99 -11.98
N LEU A 206 2.06 -2.53 -10.80
CA LEU A 206 3.18 -1.62 -10.63
C LEU A 206 4.37 -2.44 -10.12
N GLN A 207 5.45 -2.47 -10.89
CA GLN A 207 6.66 -3.24 -10.58
C GLN A 207 7.86 -2.30 -10.45
N LEU A 208 8.53 -2.29 -9.28
CA LEU A 208 9.77 -1.57 -9.05
C LEU A 208 10.87 -2.06 -9.99
N LYS A 209 11.64 -1.12 -10.57
CA LYS A 209 12.75 -1.36 -11.51
C LYS A 209 14.10 -1.14 -10.87
#